data_4e3e67870756621809502de00938dd8a
#
_entry.id   4e3e67870756621809502de00938dd8a
#
_cell.length_a   1.000
_cell.length_b   1.000
_cell.length_c   1.000
_cell.angle_alpha   90.00
_cell.angle_beta   90.00
_cell.angle_gamma   90.00
#
_symmetry.space_group_name_H-M   'P 1'
#
loop_
_entity.id
_entity.type
_entity.pdbx_description
1 polymer ?
#
loop_
_entity_poly.entity_id
_entity_poly.type
_entity_poly.pdbx_seq_one_letter_code
_entity_poly.pdbx_strand_id
1 'polypeptide(L)'
;MRIAVVLRAIVAAVGVVVVVGCGSTVDGAPTTTGMETGDVAFNPCTDLSGEVLTATGVDPNTKHVTTDPAGASAWRICSWDAISLPYMLVVASSTHTVDELRSNPKEKGLRDVTIGTRTGVVHHDVTDPEVEVCRVALPAQQGMFVISAAWRASQPITADRCDLAVKHARDLNDHLPK
;
A
#
# COMPACT_ATOMS: atom_id res chain seq x y z
N MET A 1 -26.89 -48.53 58.51
CA MET A 1 -27.08 -47.91 59.85
C MET A 1 -27.40 -46.46 59.58
N ARG A 2 -28.70 -46.13 59.51
CA ARG A 2 -29.43 -45.30 60.49
C ARG A 2 -28.82 -43.92 60.59
N ILE A 3 -29.45 -42.84 60.34
CA ILE A 3 -30.67 -42.08 60.68
C ILE A 3 -30.22 -40.63 60.50
N ALA A 4 -30.90 -39.59 60.24
CA ALA A 4 -32.28 -39.16 60.06
C ALA A 4 -32.31 -37.71 59.50
N VAL A 5 -33.30 -37.50 58.77
CA VAL A 5 -34.13 -36.31 58.58
C VAL A 5 -34.05 -35.26 59.70
N VAL A 6 -33.84 -33.98 59.34
CA VAL A 6 -34.57 -32.86 59.91
C VAL A 6 -34.83 -31.80 58.82
N LEU A 7 -36.09 -31.66 58.55
CA LEU A 7 -36.74 -30.58 57.86
C LEU A 7 -36.75 -29.33 58.68
N ARG A 8 -36.34 -28.16 58.21
CA ARG A 8 -36.88 -26.88 58.70
C ARG A 8 -36.95 -25.88 57.56
N ALA A 9 -38.15 -25.66 57.18
CA ALA A 9 -38.56 -24.50 56.34
C ALA A 9 -38.47 -23.23 57.18
N ILE A 10 -37.92 -22.18 56.61
CA ILE A 10 -38.19 -20.81 57.00
C ILE A 10 -38.44 -19.98 55.75
N VAL A 11 -39.64 -19.41 55.80
CA VAL A 11 -40.28 -18.54 54.82
C VAL A 11 -39.75 -17.10 54.98
N ALA A 12 -39.81 -16.37 53.87
CA ALA A 12 -39.92 -14.92 53.68
C ALA A 12 -38.64 -14.07 53.60
N ALA A 13 -38.45 -13.42 52.51
CA ALA A 13 -38.84 -12.03 52.28
C ALA A 13 -38.55 -11.66 50.85
N VAL A 14 -39.60 -11.31 50.15
CA VAL A 14 -39.56 -10.65 48.85
C VAL A 14 -39.07 -9.22 49.06
N GLY A 15 -37.85 -8.97 48.63
CA GLY A 15 -37.27 -7.62 48.49
C GLY A 15 -37.15 -7.29 47.02
N VAL A 16 -38.19 -6.68 46.43
CA VAL A 16 -38.12 -6.08 45.13
C VAL A 16 -37.29 -4.82 45.24
N VAL A 17 -36.00 -4.89 44.89
CA VAL A 17 -35.18 -3.71 44.63
C VAL A 17 -35.37 -3.33 43.19
N VAL A 18 -36.23 -2.34 42.91
CA VAL A 18 -36.33 -1.67 41.62
C VAL A 18 -35.10 -0.77 41.54
N VAL A 19 -34.07 -1.25 40.87
CA VAL A 19 -32.97 -0.40 40.41
C VAL A 19 -33.44 0.29 39.14
N VAL A 20 -33.90 1.54 39.27
CA VAL A 20 -34.08 2.44 38.16
C VAL A 20 -32.68 2.82 37.67
N GLY A 21 -32.08 2.00 36.84
CA GLY A 21 -30.89 2.35 36.10
C GLY A 21 -31.29 3.32 34.98
N CYS A 22 -30.94 4.58 35.11
CA CYS A 22 -30.86 5.48 33.97
C CYS A 22 -29.78 4.94 33.02
N GLY A 23 -30.19 4.05 32.14
CA GLY A 23 -29.43 3.66 31.00
C GLY A 23 -29.51 4.80 29.98
N SER A 24 -28.53 5.73 30.02
CA SER A 24 -28.24 6.52 28.83
C SER A 24 -27.81 5.53 27.75
N THR A 25 -28.67 5.23 26.81
CA THR A 25 -28.27 4.63 25.57
C THR A 25 -27.38 5.63 24.86
N VAL A 26 -26.09 5.47 25.04
CA VAL A 26 -25.13 6.06 24.14
C VAL A 26 -25.30 5.29 22.84
N ASP A 27 -26.11 5.81 21.94
CA ASP A 27 -26.06 5.47 20.51
C ASP A 27 -24.72 6.00 19.95
N GLY A 28 -23.62 5.51 20.52
CA GLY A 28 -22.33 5.52 19.90
C GLY A 28 -22.30 4.34 18.95
N ALA A 29 -22.81 4.51 17.72
CA ALA A 29 -22.28 3.70 16.64
C ALA A 29 -20.77 3.79 16.77
N PRO A 30 -20.02 2.66 16.82
CA PRO A 30 -18.60 2.74 16.71
C PRO A 30 -18.32 3.39 15.34
N THR A 31 -18.00 4.67 15.37
CA THR A 31 -17.33 5.30 14.24
C THR A 31 -15.96 4.66 14.22
N THR A 32 -15.90 3.42 13.74
CA THR A 32 -14.70 2.92 13.15
C THR A 32 -14.49 3.85 11.97
N THR A 33 -13.71 4.91 12.18
CA THR A 33 -12.92 5.48 11.11
C THR A 33 -11.91 4.39 10.76
N GLY A 34 -12.44 3.23 10.29
CA GLY A 34 -11.69 2.37 9.43
C GLY A 34 -11.35 3.28 8.27
N MET A 35 -10.07 3.55 8.05
CA MET A 35 -9.63 3.83 6.72
C MET A 35 -10.32 2.76 5.88
N GLU A 36 -11.39 3.16 5.16
CA GLU A 36 -11.81 2.38 4.02
C GLU A 36 -10.52 2.28 3.22
N THR A 37 -9.98 1.09 3.11
CA THR A 37 -8.93 0.79 2.14
C THR A 37 -9.60 1.01 0.81
N GLY A 38 -9.63 2.30 0.38
CA GLY A 38 -10.22 2.70 -0.87
C GLY A 38 -9.58 1.87 -1.96
N ASP A 39 -10.36 1.49 -2.93
CA ASP A 39 -9.81 0.84 -4.13
C ASP A 39 -8.92 1.85 -4.85
N VAL A 40 -7.77 1.39 -5.30
CA VAL A 40 -6.88 2.19 -6.13
C VAL A 40 -7.55 2.41 -7.49
N ALA A 41 -7.91 3.66 -7.80
CA ALA A 41 -8.65 4.00 -9.00
C ALA A 41 -7.83 3.79 -10.30
N PHE A 42 -6.50 4.04 -10.25
CA PHE A 42 -5.61 3.85 -11.39
C PHE A 42 -4.95 2.47 -11.33
N ASN A 43 -5.10 1.71 -12.40
CA ASN A 43 -4.48 0.40 -12.54
C ASN A 43 -3.34 0.44 -13.58
N PRO A 44 -2.07 0.42 -13.18
CA PRO A 44 -0.97 0.47 -14.14
C PRO A 44 -0.99 -0.70 -15.14
N CYS A 45 -1.61 -1.84 -14.78
CA CYS A 45 -1.70 -3.02 -15.63
C CYS A 45 -2.61 -2.84 -16.85
N THR A 46 -3.57 -1.91 -16.78
CA THR A 46 -4.59 -1.65 -17.82
C THR A 46 -4.53 -0.23 -18.37
N ASP A 47 -4.14 0.73 -17.54
CA ASP A 47 -4.29 2.16 -17.86
C ASP A 47 -3.03 2.75 -18.53
N LEU A 48 -1.87 2.08 -18.43
CA LEU A 48 -0.68 2.42 -19.20
C LEU A 48 -0.73 1.77 -20.57
N SER A 49 -0.78 2.59 -21.62
CA SER A 49 -0.81 2.08 -23.00
C SER A 49 0.55 1.51 -23.44
N GLY A 50 0.52 0.57 -24.38
CA GLY A 50 1.75 0.02 -24.97
C GLY A 50 2.64 1.07 -25.63
N GLU A 51 2.06 2.15 -26.19
CA GLU A 51 2.80 3.26 -26.75
C GLU A 51 3.61 4.01 -25.69
N VAL A 52 2.99 4.34 -24.56
CA VAL A 52 3.64 4.99 -23.41
C VAL A 52 4.76 4.13 -22.84
N LEU A 53 4.50 2.82 -22.68
CA LEU A 53 5.49 1.86 -22.20
C LEU A 53 6.70 1.75 -23.15
N THR A 54 6.46 1.67 -24.46
CA THR A 54 7.53 1.65 -25.45
C THR A 54 8.33 2.95 -25.46
N ALA A 55 7.64 4.10 -25.36
CA ALA A 55 8.29 5.42 -25.34
C ALA A 55 9.23 5.59 -24.14
N THR A 56 8.89 5.03 -22.98
CA THR A 56 9.79 5.06 -21.82
C THR A 56 10.91 4.01 -21.88
N GLY A 57 10.89 3.09 -22.86
CA GLY A 57 11.97 2.14 -23.12
C GLY A 57 11.77 0.73 -22.54
N VAL A 58 10.53 0.30 -22.34
CA VAL A 58 10.20 -1.07 -21.92
C VAL A 58 9.35 -1.78 -22.97
N ASP A 59 9.39 -3.11 -22.99
CA ASP A 59 8.58 -3.93 -23.89
C ASP A 59 7.20 -4.21 -23.27
N PRO A 60 6.11 -3.65 -23.84
CA PRO A 60 4.76 -3.86 -23.32
C PRO A 60 4.28 -5.33 -23.35
N ASN A 61 4.90 -6.18 -24.23
CA ASN A 61 4.56 -7.60 -24.33
C ASN A 61 5.09 -8.44 -23.16
N THR A 62 6.02 -7.90 -22.39
CA THR A 62 6.61 -8.58 -21.22
C THR A 62 5.86 -8.31 -19.92
N LYS A 63 4.63 -7.79 -20.03
CA LYS A 63 3.81 -7.45 -18.85
C LYS A 63 3.70 -8.60 -17.88
N HIS A 64 4.08 -8.33 -16.63
CA HIS A 64 3.88 -9.22 -15.49
C HIS A 64 3.01 -8.54 -14.44
N VAL A 65 1.91 -9.18 -14.06
CA VAL A 65 0.99 -8.70 -13.03
C VAL A 65 1.44 -9.25 -11.68
N THR A 66 1.91 -8.37 -10.79
CA THR A 66 2.34 -8.74 -9.43
C THR A 66 1.18 -8.69 -8.46
N THR A 67 0.35 -7.64 -8.54
CA THR A 67 -0.80 -7.44 -7.66
C THR A 67 -1.90 -6.74 -8.45
N ASP A 68 -2.99 -7.43 -8.70
CA ASP A 68 -4.19 -6.88 -9.34
C ASP A 68 -5.40 -7.77 -8.99
N PRO A 69 -5.87 -7.75 -7.74
CA PRO A 69 -7.02 -8.54 -7.33
C PRO A 69 -8.30 -8.05 -8.00
N ALA A 70 -9.28 -8.96 -8.16
CA ALA A 70 -10.57 -8.65 -8.76
C ALA A 70 -11.46 -7.71 -7.89
N GLY A 71 -11.10 -7.51 -6.61
CA GLY A 71 -11.79 -6.63 -5.68
C GLY A 71 -10.98 -5.40 -5.32
N ALA A 72 -11.49 -4.65 -4.34
CA ALA A 72 -10.79 -3.49 -3.79
C ALA A 72 -9.41 -3.87 -3.27
N SER A 73 -8.41 -3.03 -3.56
CA SER A 73 -7.03 -3.24 -3.16
C SER A 73 -6.34 -1.94 -2.87
N ALA A 74 -5.54 -1.92 -1.81
CA ALA A 74 -4.65 -0.82 -1.51
C ALA A 74 -3.45 -0.71 -2.47
N TRP A 75 -3.22 -1.74 -3.29
CA TRP A 75 -2.12 -1.80 -4.25
C TRP A 75 -2.52 -2.46 -5.56
N ARG A 76 -2.08 -1.86 -6.69
CA ARG A 76 -2.05 -2.49 -8.00
C ARG A 76 -0.66 -2.35 -8.58
N ILE A 77 -0.04 -3.46 -8.99
CA ILE A 77 1.38 -3.49 -9.35
C ILE A 77 1.58 -4.30 -10.62
N CYS A 78 2.18 -3.67 -11.62
CA CYS A 78 2.63 -4.31 -12.83
C CYS A 78 4.10 -4.01 -13.13
N SER A 79 4.75 -4.89 -13.88
CA SER A 79 6.12 -4.71 -14.34
C SER A 79 6.30 -5.10 -15.80
N TRP A 80 7.34 -4.53 -16.41
CA TRP A 80 7.75 -4.78 -17.79
C TRP A 80 9.27 -4.82 -17.90
N ASP A 81 9.78 -5.64 -18.79
CA ASP A 81 11.21 -5.73 -19.05
C ASP A 81 11.70 -4.51 -19.83
N ALA A 82 12.84 -3.95 -19.42
CA ALA A 82 13.51 -2.92 -20.22
C ALA A 82 14.10 -3.52 -21.50
N ILE A 83 14.02 -2.75 -22.61
CA ILE A 83 14.46 -3.20 -23.93
C ILE A 83 15.99 -3.31 -24.02
N SER A 84 16.72 -2.40 -23.37
CA SER A 84 18.15 -2.24 -23.60
C SER A 84 19.06 -2.65 -22.44
N LEU A 85 18.52 -2.82 -21.23
CA LEU A 85 19.26 -3.14 -20.03
C LEU A 85 18.55 -4.24 -19.20
N PRO A 86 19.28 -5.01 -18.39
CA PRO A 86 18.71 -6.15 -17.68
C PRO A 86 18.00 -5.74 -16.38
N TYR A 87 16.95 -4.92 -16.48
CA TYR A 87 16.10 -4.55 -15.35
C TYR A 87 14.63 -4.57 -15.75
N MET A 88 13.76 -4.52 -14.76
CA MET A 88 12.33 -4.35 -14.94
C MET A 88 11.92 -2.95 -14.46
N LEU A 89 11.07 -2.29 -15.24
CA LEU A 89 10.26 -1.20 -14.75
C LEU A 89 9.09 -1.78 -13.95
N VAL A 90 8.94 -1.39 -12.70
CA VAL A 90 7.78 -1.71 -11.88
C VAL A 90 6.99 -0.43 -11.63
N VAL A 91 5.70 -0.46 -11.89
CA VAL A 91 4.80 0.65 -11.58
C VAL A 91 3.74 0.15 -10.63
N ALA A 92 3.67 0.79 -9.47
CA ALA A 92 2.66 0.54 -8.46
C ALA A 92 1.79 1.77 -8.25
N SER A 93 0.52 1.53 -8.03
CA SER A 93 -0.47 2.51 -7.60
C SER A 93 -0.97 2.10 -6.21
N SER A 94 -1.10 3.06 -5.30
CA SER A 94 -1.44 2.77 -3.90
C SER A 94 -2.33 3.83 -3.27
N THR A 95 -3.15 3.40 -2.29
CA THR A 95 -3.86 4.30 -1.37
C THR A 95 -2.96 4.80 -0.25
N HIS A 96 -1.79 4.20 -0.04
CA HIS A 96 -0.79 4.72 0.89
C HIS A 96 -0.18 6.03 0.38
N THR A 97 0.26 6.87 1.30
CA THR A 97 0.77 8.21 0.99
C THR A 97 2.31 8.26 1.04
N VAL A 98 2.88 9.30 0.44
CA VAL A 98 4.33 9.59 0.54
C VAL A 98 4.72 9.89 1.99
N ASP A 99 3.84 10.48 2.81
CA ASP A 99 4.14 10.75 4.22
C ASP A 99 4.20 9.46 5.05
N GLU A 100 3.32 8.49 4.78
CA GLU A 100 3.41 7.16 5.38
C GLU A 100 4.71 6.46 4.99
N LEU A 101 5.09 6.55 3.71
CA LEU A 101 6.36 6.01 3.22
C LEU A 101 7.56 6.64 3.96
N ARG A 102 7.58 7.97 4.13
CA ARG A 102 8.64 8.67 4.85
C ARG A 102 8.77 8.21 6.31
N SER A 103 7.67 7.79 6.91
CA SER A 103 7.61 7.32 8.29
C SER A 103 7.91 5.82 8.41
N ASN A 104 8.05 5.10 7.30
CA ASN A 104 8.29 3.66 7.31
C ASN A 104 9.78 3.34 7.60
N PRO A 105 10.10 2.66 8.72
CA PRO A 105 11.47 2.34 9.08
C PRO A 105 12.17 1.34 8.14
N LYS A 106 11.42 0.72 7.23
CA LYS A 106 11.97 -0.16 6.20
C LYS A 106 12.51 0.59 4.99
N GLU A 107 12.21 1.87 4.88
CA GLU A 107 12.67 2.72 3.78
C GLU A 107 13.89 3.53 4.20
N LYS A 108 14.87 3.61 3.32
CA LYS A 108 16.07 4.41 3.56
C LYS A 108 16.57 5.11 2.29
N GLY A 109 17.62 5.94 2.44
CA GLY A 109 18.16 6.73 1.34
C GLY A 109 17.16 7.76 0.80
N LEU A 110 16.19 8.19 1.66
CA LEU A 110 15.15 9.12 1.27
C LEU A 110 15.75 10.43 0.79
N ARG A 111 15.43 10.82 -0.45
CA ARG A 111 15.88 12.04 -1.08
C ARG A 111 14.75 12.64 -1.90
N ASP A 112 14.47 13.92 -1.70
CA ASP A 112 13.44 14.60 -2.48
C ASP A 112 13.83 14.70 -3.95
N VAL A 113 12.82 14.58 -4.81
CA VAL A 113 12.95 14.74 -6.26
C VAL A 113 11.73 15.48 -6.81
N THR A 114 11.98 16.42 -7.71
CA THR A 114 10.88 17.11 -8.42
C THR A 114 10.65 16.46 -9.78
N ILE A 115 9.44 16.01 -10.00
CA ILE A 115 8.97 15.39 -11.26
C ILE A 115 7.73 16.16 -11.74
N GLY A 116 7.88 16.94 -12.77
CA GLY A 116 6.82 17.89 -13.19
C GLY A 116 6.47 18.83 -12.04
N THR A 117 5.21 18.83 -11.61
CA THR A 117 4.71 19.64 -10.49
C THR A 117 4.70 18.90 -9.15
N ARG A 118 5.13 17.62 -9.11
CA ARG A 118 5.12 16.80 -7.90
C ARG A 118 6.46 16.82 -7.19
N THR A 119 6.44 16.96 -5.88
CA THR A 119 7.60 16.69 -5.04
C THR A 119 7.49 15.26 -4.53
N GLY A 120 8.27 14.36 -5.13
CA GLY A 120 8.35 12.95 -4.78
C GLY A 120 9.57 12.63 -3.94
N VAL A 121 9.78 11.34 -3.69
CA VAL A 121 10.89 10.79 -2.88
C VAL A 121 11.55 9.65 -3.62
N VAL A 122 12.86 9.74 -3.80
CA VAL A 122 13.71 8.58 -4.15
C VAL A 122 13.99 7.80 -2.87
N HIS A 123 13.88 6.48 -2.91
CA HIS A 123 14.13 5.62 -1.77
C HIS A 123 14.47 4.18 -2.17
N HIS A 124 14.93 3.39 -1.22
CA HIS A 124 15.13 1.94 -1.37
C HIS A 124 14.90 1.22 -0.04
N ASP A 125 14.71 -0.10 -0.09
CA ASP A 125 14.46 -0.93 1.08
C ASP A 125 15.74 -1.13 1.90
N VAL A 126 15.62 -1.18 3.24
CA VAL A 126 16.78 -1.45 4.15
C VAL A 126 17.37 -2.85 3.94
N THR A 127 16.61 -3.78 3.37
CA THR A 127 17.04 -5.15 3.09
C THR A 127 17.76 -5.28 1.75
N ASP A 128 17.86 -4.20 0.98
CA ASP A 128 18.56 -4.12 -0.31
C ASP A 128 19.84 -3.27 -0.18
N PRO A 129 20.93 -3.83 0.40
CA PRO A 129 22.15 -3.08 0.66
C PRO A 129 22.88 -2.66 -0.62
N GLU A 130 22.72 -3.41 -1.71
CA GLU A 130 23.36 -3.14 -3.00
C GLU A 130 22.50 -2.22 -3.88
N VAL A 131 21.32 -1.85 -3.40
CA VAL A 131 20.36 -1.02 -4.14
C VAL A 131 20.06 -1.60 -5.53
N GLU A 132 19.73 -2.88 -5.59
CA GLU A 132 19.30 -3.53 -6.82
C GLU A 132 17.97 -2.95 -7.32
N VAL A 133 17.13 -2.45 -6.38
CA VAL A 133 15.87 -1.80 -6.68
C VAL A 133 15.86 -0.39 -6.13
N CYS A 134 15.87 0.61 -7.00
CA CYS A 134 15.61 1.99 -6.62
C CYS A 134 14.20 2.41 -7.00
N ARG A 135 13.56 3.20 -6.15
CA ARG A 135 12.16 3.59 -6.24
C ARG A 135 12.01 5.10 -6.20
N VAL A 136 11.00 5.61 -6.92
CA VAL A 136 10.51 6.99 -6.85
C VAL A 136 9.04 6.94 -6.47
N ALA A 137 8.71 7.45 -5.30
CA ALA A 137 7.32 7.64 -4.86
C ALA A 137 6.85 9.04 -5.26
N LEU A 138 5.72 9.13 -5.96
CA LEU A 138 5.09 10.37 -6.39
C LEU A 138 3.72 10.51 -5.71
N PRO A 139 3.41 11.66 -5.08
CA PRO A 139 2.10 11.87 -4.46
C PRO A 139 0.99 11.92 -5.52
N ALA A 140 -0.18 11.42 -5.16
CA ALA A 140 -1.40 11.49 -5.94
C ALA A 140 -2.61 11.70 -5.04
N GLN A 141 -3.76 12.13 -5.59
CA GLN A 141 -4.99 12.33 -4.80
C GLN A 141 -5.47 11.05 -4.12
N GLN A 142 -5.26 9.90 -4.75
CA GLN A 142 -5.61 8.59 -4.20
C GLN A 142 -4.61 8.04 -3.17
N GLY A 143 -3.42 8.66 -3.04
CA GLY A 143 -2.31 8.18 -2.24
C GLY A 143 -0.97 8.42 -2.92
N MET A 144 -0.36 7.39 -3.54
CA MET A 144 0.90 7.55 -4.28
C MET A 144 1.04 6.59 -5.44
N PHE A 145 1.93 6.94 -6.38
CA PHE A 145 2.53 6.02 -7.34
C PHE A 145 3.96 5.71 -6.93
N VAL A 146 4.39 4.45 -7.14
CA VAL A 146 5.78 4.07 -6.96
C VAL A 146 6.33 3.53 -8.28
N ILE A 147 7.34 4.20 -8.82
CA ILE A 147 8.02 3.84 -10.06
C ILE A 147 9.39 3.29 -9.69
N SER A 148 9.70 2.06 -10.09
CA SER A 148 10.92 1.39 -9.67
C SER A 148 11.69 0.85 -10.86
N ALA A 149 13.03 0.97 -10.80
CA ALA A 149 13.95 0.22 -11.64
C ALA A 149 14.51 -0.94 -10.80
N ALA A 150 14.11 -2.17 -11.12
CA ALA A 150 14.51 -3.39 -10.43
C ALA A 150 15.51 -4.14 -11.30
N TRP A 151 16.79 -4.11 -10.91
CA TRP A 151 17.86 -4.79 -11.64
C TRP A 151 17.75 -6.31 -11.47
N ARG A 152 18.09 -7.07 -12.50
CA ARG A 152 18.09 -8.53 -12.42
C ARG A 152 19.31 -9.01 -11.65
N ALA A 153 19.11 -9.63 -10.49
CA ALA A 153 20.13 -10.03 -9.53
C ALA A 153 21.32 -10.84 -10.12
N SER A 154 21.11 -11.53 -11.24
CA SER A 154 22.16 -12.33 -11.90
C SER A 154 23.01 -11.54 -12.90
N GLN A 155 22.72 -10.25 -13.11
CA GLN A 155 23.36 -9.44 -14.13
C GLN A 155 24.27 -8.37 -13.52
N PRO A 156 25.46 -8.11 -14.10
CA PRO A 156 26.31 -7.02 -13.66
C PRO A 156 25.57 -5.68 -13.73
N ILE A 157 25.67 -4.89 -12.68
CA ILE A 157 25.08 -3.56 -12.63
C ILE A 157 25.93 -2.60 -13.48
N THR A 158 25.34 -2.11 -14.55
CA THR A 158 26.03 -1.23 -15.54
C THR A 158 25.41 0.15 -15.65
N ALA A 159 24.33 0.43 -14.88
CA ALA A 159 23.68 1.74 -14.85
C ALA A 159 23.17 2.05 -13.43
N ASP A 160 23.06 3.33 -13.10
CA ASP A 160 22.46 3.76 -11.84
C ASP A 160 20.94 3.51 -11.86
N ARG A 161 20.47 2.70 -10.91
CA ARG A 161 19.04 2.30 -10.81
C ARG A 161 18.17 3.46 -10.38
N CYS A 162 18.69 4.38 -9.58
CA CYS A 162 17.93 5.55 -9.17
C CYS A 162 17.77 6.56 -10.31
N ASP A 163 18.78 6.72 -11.15
CA ASP A 163 18.67 7.55 -12.36
C ASP A 163 17.65 6.95 -13.34
N LEU A 164 17.64 5.61 -13.48
CA LEU A 164 16.63 4.93 -14.31
C LEU A 164 15.22 5.10 -13.74
N ALA A 165 15.03 4.93 -12.41
CA ALA A 165 13.73 5.13 -11.78
C ALA A 165 13.24 6.59 -11.94
N VAL A 166 14.13 7.56 -11.76
CA VAL A 166 13.81 8.98 -11.96
C VAL A 166 13.48 9.29 -13.41
N LYS A 167 14.20 8.69 -14.37
CA LYS A 167 13.90 8.81 -15.81
C LYS A 167 12.49 8.32 -16.10
N HIS A 168 12.16 7.10 -15.69
CA HIS A 168 10.83 6.54 -15.88
C HIS A 168 9.72 7.34 -15.18
N ALA A 169 10.00 7.85 -13.98
CA ALA A 169 9.06 8.71 -13.27
C ALA A 169 8.77 10.01 -14.03
N ARG A 170 9.76 10.58 -14.71
CA ARG A 170 9.56 11.76 -15.59
C ARG A 170 8.76 11.42 -16.82
N ASP A 171 9.13 10.33 -17.51
CA ASP A 171 8.47 9.89 -18.75
C ASP A 171 6.98 9.56 -18.52
N LEU A 172 6.67 8.96 -17.36
CA LEU A 172 5.31 8.51 -17.02
C LEU A 172 4.45 9.60 -16.36
N ASN A 173 5.04 10.68 -15.82
CA ASN A 173 4.35 11.67 -15.00
C ASN A 173 3.06 12.21 -15.60
N ASP A 174 3.06 12.49 -16.91
CA ASP A 174 1.91 13.08 -17.61
C ASP A 174 0.82 12.04 -17.94
N HIS A 175 1.14 10.76 -17.74
CA HIS A 175 0.23 9.62 -17.94
C HIS A 175 -0.33 9.08 -16.61
N LEU A 176 0.10 9.66 -15.48
CA LEU A 176 -0.38 9.31 -14.14
C LEU A 176 -1.37 10.37 -13.64
N PRO A 177 -2.55 10.00 -13.11
CA PRO A 177 -3.50 10.93 -12.50
C PRO A 177 -2.86 11.82 -11.44
N LYS A 178 -3.46 13.03 -11.24
CA LYS A 178 -2.99 14.00 -10.21
C LYS A 178 -3.27 13.48 -8.81
#